data_605d13f9d4791a0b66c36a3d3be7e36a
#
_entry.id   605d13f9d4791a0b66c36a3d3be7e36a
#
_cell.length_a   1.000
_cell.length_b   1.000
_cell.length_c   1.000
_cell.angle_alpha   90.00
_cell.angle_beta   90.00
_cell.angle_gamma   90.00
#
_symmetry.space_group_name_H-M   'P 1'
#
loop_
_entity.id
_entity.type
_entity.pdbx_description
1 polymer ?
#
loop_
_entity_poly.entity_id
_entity_poly.type
_entity_poly.pdbx_seq_one_letter_code
_entity_poly.pdbx_strand_id
1 'polypeptide(L)'
;VDVVRSITELRAILAPDAARLAARRRTEANAERLIHAAAAMAEAALDLDELSERANYFWKQLILSSGNLAYRLAFNSLQTAYLDHAPQFRKLIAPELQAASAYQGISQAVVDGDADLAKRRTQELVAVGDTIIMSAIEAYTSQQGGE
;
A
#
# COMPACT_ATOMS: atom_id res chain seq x y z
N VAL A 1 -7.57 17.42 5.83
CA VAL A 1 -6.29 17.12 6.51
C VAL A 1 -6.43 15.96 7.48
N ASP A 2 -7.40 15.99 8.37
CA ASP A 2 -7.57 14.94 9.38
C ASP A 2 -7.91 13.58 8.79
N VAL A 3 -8.73 13.54 7.74
CA VAL A 3 -9.07 12.30 7.02
C VAL A 3 -7.82 11.71 6.36
N VAL A 4 -7.04 12.55 5.68
CA VAL A 4 -5.81 12.11 4.99
C VAL A 4 -4.78 11.59 6.00
N ARG A 5 -4.59 12.29 7.10
CA ARG A 5 -3.71 11.85 8.20
C ARG A 5 -4.15 10.49 8.75
N SER A 6 -5.44 10.33 9.04
CA SER A 6 -6.00 9.10 9.59
C SER A 6 -5.84 7.91 8.64
N ILE A 7 -6.07 8.11 7.35
CA ILE A 7 -5.82 7.09 6.31
C ILE A 7 -4.36 6.67 6.31
N THR A 8 -3.45 7.64 6.31
CA THR A 8 -2.00 7.41 6.27
C THR A 8 -1.53 6.62 7.51
N GLU A 9 -1.98 7.02 8.69
CA GLU A 9 -1.64 6.35 9.94
C GLU A 9 -2.14 4.90 9.98
N LEU A 10 -3.37 4.65 9.57
CA LEU A 10 -3.92 3.29 9.54
C LEU A 10 -3.21 2.43 8.49
N ARG A 11 -2.94 2.96 7.31
CA ARG A 11 -2.21 2.25 6.26
C ARG A 11 -0.83 1.79 6.74
N ALA A 12 -0.12 2.65 7.46
CA ALA A 12 1.21 2.36 7.98
C ALA A 12 1.25 1.19 8.96
N ILE A 13 0.14 0.91 9.64
CA ILE A 13 0.01 -0.20 10.58
C ILE A 13 -0.57 -1.44 9.89
N LEU A 14 -1.61 -1.25 9.11
CA LEU A 14 -2.39 -2.33 8.50
C LEU A 14 -1.59 -3.11 7.46
N ALA A 15 -0.97 -2.42 6.51
CA ALA A 15 -0.32 -3.05 5.37
C ALA A 15 0.87 -3.94 5.79
N PRO A 16 1.80 -3.49 6.64
CA PRO A 16 2.91 -4.34 7.08
C PRO A 16 2.45 -5.58 7.86
N ASP A 17 1.47 -5.43 8.74
CA ASP A 17 0.99 -6.58 9.51
C ASP A 17 0.19 -7.56 8.65
N ALA A 18 -0.56 -7.07 7.68
CA ALA A 18 -1.21 -7.91 6.68
C ALA A 18 -0.18 -8.74 5.88
N ALA A 19 0.94 -8.14 5.50
CA ALA A 19 2.02 -8.84 4.80
C ALA A 19 2.63 -9.94 5.68
N ARG A 20 2.84 -9.68 6.95
CA ARG A 20 3.31 -10.67 7.92
C ARG A 20 2.37 -11.87 8.00
N LEU A 21 1.08 -11.61 8.14
CA LEU A 21 0.07 -12.67 8.19
C LEU A 21 -0.07 -13.40 6.85
N ALA A 22 0.02 -12.67 5.73
CA ALA A 22 -0.02 -13.28 4.41
C ALA A 22 1.12 -14.30 4.23
N ALA A 23 2.32 -13.99 4.68
CA ALA A 23 3.45 -14.92 4.64
C ALA A 23 3.17 -16.21 5.41
N ARG A 24 2.42 -16.14 6.49
CA ARG A 24 2.06 -17.29 7.33
C ARG A 24 0.84 -18.06 6.83
N ARG A 25 -0.09 -17.40 6.15
CA ARG A 25 -1.45 -17.95 5.90
C ARG A 25 -1.79 -18.11 4.42
N ARG A 26 -0.96 -17.56 3.49
CA ARG A 26 -1.28 -17.63 2.06
C ARG A 26 -1.55 -19.05 1.61
N THR A 27 -2.52 -19.19 0.73
CA THR A 27 -2.72 -20.40 -0.06
C THR A 27 -1.84 -20.33 -1.31
N GLU A 28 -1.69 -21.45 -2.02
CA GLU A 28 -0.99 -21.47 -3.30
C GLU A 28 -1.64 -20.53 -4.32
N ALA A 29 -2.97 -20.50 -4.38
CA ALA A 29 -3.70 -19.59 -5.25
C ALA A 29 -3.48 -18.11 -4.88
N ASN A 30 -3.43 -17.77 -3.58
CA ASN A 30 -3.10 -16.43 -3.13
C ASN A 30 -1.68 -16.02 -3.58
N ALA A 31 -0.71 -16.92 -3.42
CA ALA A 31 0.67 -16.68 -3.80
C ALA A 31 0.80 -16.37 -5.30
N GLU A 32 0.13 -17.14 -6.15
CA GLU A 32 0.12 -16.90 -7.61
C GLU A 32 -0.47 -15.54 -7.96
N ARG A 33 -1.60 -15.18 -7.39
CA ARG A 33 -2.25 -13.88 -7.65
C ARG A 33 -1.37 -12.72 -7.20
N LEU A 34 -0.70 -12.86 -6.06
CA LEU A 34 0.16 -11.82 -5.53
C LEU A 34 1.40 -11.62 -6.40
N ILE A 35 2.01 -12.70 -6.88
CA ILE A 35 3.14 -12.64 -7.83
C ILE A 35 2.71 -11.92 -9.10
N HIS A 36 1.58 -12.28 -9.69
CA HIS A 36 1.06 -11.63 -10.89
C HIS A 36 0.75 -10.15 -10.65
N ALA A 37 0.15 -9.81 -9.52
CA ALA A 37 -0.15 -8.42 -9.16
C ALA A 37 1.13 -7.58 -9.02
N ALA A 38 2.17 -8.12 -8.41
CA ALA A 38 3.46 -7.45 -8.28
C ALA A 38 4.16 -7.28 -9.63
N ALA A 39 4.15 -8.31 -10.49
CA ALA A 39 4.72 -8.24 -11.82
C ALA A 39 4.03 -7.18 -12.70
N ALA A 40 2.73 -6.99 -12.54
CA ALA A 40 1.97 -5.99 -13.27
C ALA A 40 2.42 -4.54 -12.97
N MET A 41 3.04 -4.30 -11.83
CA MET A 41 3.60 -2.99 -11.48
C MET A 41 4.85 -2.63 -12.28
N ALA A 42 5.51 -3.60 -12.88
CA ALA A 42 6.77 -3.42 -13.62
C ALA A 42 6.58 -3.19 -15.12
N GLU A 43 5.35 -3.20 -15.63
CA GLU A 43 5.10 -3.00 -17.05
C GLU A 43 5.51 -1.58 -17.47
N ALA A 44 6.13 -1.49 -18.65
CA ALA A 44 6.61 -0.22 -19.20
C ALA A 44 5.44 0.70 -19.61
N ALA A 45 5.69 2.01 -19.54
CA ALA A 45 4.80 3.07 -20.04
C ALA A 45 3.41 3.16 -19.35
N LEU A 46 3.30 2.71 -18.09
CA LEU A 46 2.09 2.90 -17.30
C LEU A 46 1.97 4.35 -16.82
N ASP A 47 0.78 4.94 -16.97
CA ASP A 47 0.47 6.20 -16.32
C ASP A 47 0.11 6.01 -14.83
N LEU A 48 -0.03 7.11 -14.09
CA LEU A 48 -0.31 7.04 -12.65
C LEU A 48 -1.68 6.43 -12.34
N ASP A 49 -2.66 6.60 -13.21
CA ASP A 49 -3.99 6.01 -13.02
C ASP A 49 -3.92 4.48 -13.13
N GLU A 50 -3.23 3.98 -14.15
CA GLU A 50 -3.00 2.54 -14.35
C GLU A 50 -2.19 1.95 -13.19
N LEU A 51 -1.11 2.61 -12.78
CA LEU A 51 -0.30 2.19 -11.63
C LEU A 51 -1.13 2.14 -10.35
N SER A 52 -1.97 3.14 -10.12
CA SER A 52 -2.85 3.18 -8.94
C SER A 52 -3.85 2.02 -8.93
N GLU A 53 -4.46 1.70 -10.05
CA GLU A 53 -5.36 0.55 -10.17
C GLU A 53 -4.65 -0.77 -9.90
N ARG A 54 -3.47 -0.95 -10.45
CA ARG A 54 -2.65 -2.15 -10.24
C ARG A 54 -2.14 -2.26 -8.80
N ALA A 55 -1.76 -1.16 -8.19
CA ALA A 55 -1.38 -1.13 -6.78
C ALA A 55 -2.56 -1.50 -5.87
N ASN A 56 -3.75 -0.97 -6.15
CA ASN A 56 -4.97 -1.34 -5.42
C ASN A 56 -5.25 -2.85 -5.50
N TYR A 57 -5.10 -3.43 -6.67
CA TYR A 57 -5.25 -4.87 -6.85
C TYR A 57 -4.20 -5.65 -6.05
N PHE A 58 -2.94 -5.21 -6.06
CA PHE A 58 -1.87 -5.81 -5.26
C PHE A 58 -2.20 -5.79 -3.76
N TRP A 59 -2.56 -4.63 -3.22
CA TRP A 59 -2.90 -4.49 -1.81
C TRP A 59 -4.12 -5.33 -1.42
N LYS A 60 -5.12 -5.39 -2.29
CA LYS A 60 -6.28 -6.25 -2.08
C LYS A 60 -5.89 -7.73 -1.99
N GLN A 61 -5.02 -8.21 -2.89
CA GLN A 61 -4.54 -9.58 -2.85
C GLN A 61 -3.72 -9.86 -1.59
N LEU A 62 -2.90 -8.91 -1.15
CA LEU A 62 -2.14 -9.03 0.09
C LEU A 62 -3.08 -9.17 1.31
N ILE A 63 -4.08 -8.32 1.41
CA ILE A 63 -5.08 -8.35 2.48
C ILE A 63 -5.87 -9.68 2.47
N LEU A 64 -6.29 -10.14 1.31
CA LEU A 64 -6.98 -11.44 1.19
C LEU A 64 -6.07 -12.59 1.64
N SER A 65 -4.79 -12.53 1.30
CA SER A 65 -3.80 -13.55 1.69
C SER A 65 -3.52 -13.55 3.19
N SER A 66 -3.80 -12.47 3.90
CA SER A 66 -3.65 -12.38 5.35
C SER A 66 -4.63 -13.26 6.11
N GLY A 67 -5.76 -13.61 5.49
CA GLY A 67 -6.81 -14.41 6.15
C GLY A 67 -7.43 -13.74 7.38
N ASN A 68 -7.35 -12.42 7.48
CA ASN A 68 -7.88 -11.64 8.60
C ASN A 68 -9.08 -10.80 8.14
N LEU A 69 -10.27 -11.20 8.59
CA LEU A 69 -11.52 -10.53 8.20
C LEU A 69 -11.55 -9.07 8.65
N ALA A 70 -11.07 -8.76 9.84
CA ALA A 70 -11.04 -7.39 10.35
C ALA A 70 -10.14 -6.49 9.50
N TYR A 71 -8.99 -7.00 9.04
CA TYR A 71 -8.10 -6.27 8.11
C TYR A 71 -8.78 -6.01 6.77
N ARG A 72 -9.54 -6.99 6.28
CA ARG A 72 -10.29 -6.85 5.04
C ARG A 72 -11.35 -5.75 5.15
N LEU A 73 -12.08 -5.69 6.25
CA LEU A 73 -13.07 -4.64 6.50
C LEU A 73 -12.41 -3.26 6.62
N ALA A 74 -11.30 -3.16 7.34
CA ALA A 74 -10.52 -1.94 7.46
C ALA A 74 -9.99 -1.47 6.10
N PHE A 75 -9.48 -2.37 5.29
CA PHE A 75 -9.00 -2.06 3.94
C PHE A 75 -10.13 -1.53 3.05
N ASN A 76 -11.30 -2.14 3.08
CA ASN A 76 -12.46 -1.66 2.32
C ASN A 76 -12.86 -0.25 2.74
N SER A 77 -12.82 0.06 4.01
CA SER A 77 -13.09 1.42 4.53
C SER A 77 -12.04 2.42 4.08
N LEU A 78 -10.75 2.04 4.09
CA LEU A 78 -9.66 2.86 3.58
C LEU A 78 -9.83 3.17 2.09
N GLN A 79 -10.22 2.18 1.29
CA GLN A 79 -10.46 2.37 -0.14
C GLN A 79 -11.59 3.35 -0.42
N THR A 80 -12.68 3.26 0.32
CA THR A 80 -13.81 4.18 0.19
C THR A 80 -13.38 5.62 0.51
N ALA A 81 -12.65 5.83 1.60
CA ALA A 81 -12.13 7.14 1.96
C ALA A 81 -11.09 7.66 0.95
N TYR A 82 -10.25 6.77 0.43
CA TYR A 82 -9.24 7.12 -0.58
C TYR A 82 -9.88 7.61 -1.89
N LEU A 83 -10.97 7.01 -2.35
CA LEU A 83 -11.61 7.39 -3.61
C LEU A 83 -12.04 8.86 -3.65
N ASP A 84 -12.45 9.42 -2.51
CA ASP A 84 -12.84 10.82 -2.40
C ASP A 84 -11.66 11.79 -2.61
N HIS A 85 -10.42 11.32 -2.42
CA HIS A 85 -9.19 12.12 -2.51
C HIS A 85 -8.19 11.58 -3.52
N ALA A 86 -8.58 10.60 -4.36
CA ALA A 86 -7.69 9.84 -5.22
C ALA A 86 -6.77 10.67 -6.13
N PRO A 87 -7.22 11.75 -6.81
CA PRO A 87 -6.35 12.51 -7.71
C PRO A 87 -5.15 13.15 -7.00
N GLN A 88 -5.35 13.69 -5.79
CA GLN A 88 -4.29 14.30 -5.00
C GLN A 88 -3.32 13.23 -4.46
N PHE A 89 -3.85 12.13 -3.96
CA PHE A 89 -3.05 11.02 -3.47
C PHE A 89 -2.13 10.43 -4.53
N ARG A 90 -2.63 10.18 -5.74
CA ARG A 90 -1.84 9.59 -6.83
C ARG A 90 -0.59 10.41 -7.15
N LYS A 91 -0.73 11.72 -7.22
CA LYS A 91 0.40 12.62 -7.48
C LYS A 91 1.42 12.60 -6.35
N LEU A 92 0.95 12.62 -5.10
CA LEU A 92 1.80 12.62 -3.92
C LEU A 92 2.58 11.31 -3.78
N ILE A 93 1.93 10.17 -3.99
CA ILE A 93 2.55 8.87 -3.83
C ILE A 93 3.15 8.29 -5.11
N ALA A 94 3.32 9.08 -6.15
CA ALA A 94 3.91 8.62 -7.41
C ALA A 94 5.23 7.84 -7.22
N PRO A 95 6.18 8.28 -6.38
CA PRO A 95 7.39 7.49 -6.12
C PRO A 95 7.12 6.10 -5.56
N GLU A 96 6.13 5.96 -4.69
CA GLU A 96 5.71 4.65 -4.17
C GLU A 96 5.09 3.80 -5.28
N LEU A 97 4.19 4.36 -6.08
CA LEU A 97 3.56 3.65 -7.20
C LEU A 97 4.57 3.18 -8.24
N GLN A 98 5.65 3.92 -8.43
CA GLN A 98 6.70 3.62 -9.40
C GLN A 98 7.77 2.66 -8.88
N ALA A 99 7.70 2.24 -7.63
CA ALA A 99 8.67 1.36 -6.98
C ALA A 99 8.39 -0.14 -7.28
N ALA A 100 8.34 -0.53 -8.55
CA ALA A 100 7.98 -1.88 -8.99
C ALA A 100 8.76 -2.99 -8.29
N SER A 101 10.07 -2.82 -8.11
CA SER A 101 10.91 -3.82 -7.44
C SER A 101 10.53 -4.05 -5.98
N ALA A 102 10.00 -3.02 -5.31
CA ALA A 102 9.54 -3.14 -3.93
C ALA A 102 8.28 -4.02 -3.82
N TYR A 103 7.33 -3.87 -4.73
CA TYR A 103 6.15 -4.74 -4.80
C TYR A 103 6.57 -6.21 -5.06
N GLN A 104 7.50 -6.43 -5.96
CA GLN A 104 8.05 -7.76 -6.24
C GLN A 104 8.74 -8.35 -5.01
N GLY A 105 9.51 -7.55 -4.28
CA GLY A 105 10.17 -7.97 -3.06
C GLY A 105 9.21 -8.38 -1.95
N ILE A 106 8.09 -7.69 -1.80
CA ILE A 106 7.03 -8.05 -0.85
C ILE A 106 6.39 -9.38 -1.24
N SER A 107 6.01 -9.55 -2.51
CA SER A 107 5.41 -10.78 -2.99
C SER A 107 6.33 -11.97 -2.80
N GLN A 108 7.61 -11.81 -3.05
CA GLN A 108 8.59 -12.89 -2.87
C GLN A 108 8.72 -13.29 -1.40
N ALA A 109 8.78 -12.34 -0.48
CA ALA A 109 8.84 -12.62 0.95
C ALA A 109 7.59 -13.36 1.44
N VAL A 110 6.41 -12.99 0.94
CA VAL A 110 5.15 -13.69 1.25
C VAL A 110 5.18 -15.13 0.73
N VAL A 111 5.58 -15.31 -0.53
CA VAL A 111 5.66 -16.64 -1.16
C VAL A 111 6.65 -17.54 -0.41
N ASP A 112 7.78 -16.99 0.01
CA ASP A 112 8.80 -17.73 0.76
C ASP A 112 8.39 -18.01 2.22
N GLY A 113 7.29 -17.44 2.68
CA GLY A 113 6.84 -17.60 4.06
C GLY A 113 7.67 -16.84 5.09
N ASP A 114 8.45 -15.86 4.65
CA ASP A 114 9.28 -15.04 5.53
C ASP A 114 8.47 -13.85 6.07
N ALA A 115 7.78 -14.08 7.18
CA ALA A 115 6.84 -13.12 7.78
C ALA A 115 7.53 -11.81 8.19
N ASP A 116 8.68 -11.87 8.82
CA ASP A 116 9.40 -10.69 9.29
C ASP A 116 9.93 -9.86 8.11
N LEU A 117 10.44 -10.51 7.08
CA LEU A 117 10.89 -9.83 5.86
C LEU A 117 9.72 -9.21 5.10
N ALA A 118 8.60 -9.91 4.98
CA ALA A 118 7.40 -9.40 4.34
C ALA A 118 6.90 -8.12 5.04
N LYS A 119 6.86 -8.13 6.37
CA LYS A 119 6.51 -6.96 7.17
C LYS A 119 7.49 -5.80 6.93
N ARG A 120 8.79 -6.04 7.03
CA ARG A 120 9.82 -5.01 6.89
C ARG A 120 9.80 -4.38 5.49
N ARG A 121 9.74 -5.18 4.43
CA ARG A 121 9.67 -4.68 3.05
C ARG A 121 8.41 -3.84 2.80
N THR A 122 7.29 -4.24 3.41
CA THR A 122 6.05 -3.48 3.32
C THR A 122 6.15 -2.15 4.06
N GLN A 123 6.74 -2.14 5.26
CA GLN A 123 7.04 -0.90 6.00
C GLN A 123 7.87 0.08 5.17
N GLU A 124 8.91 -0.42 4.52
CA GLU A 124 9.79 0.39 3.67
C GLU A 124 9.04 1.00 2.48
N LEU A 125 8.19 0.22 1.82
CA LEU A 125 7.43 0.71 0.67
C LEU A 125 6.40 1.77 1.07
N VAL A 126 5.57 1.50 2.07
CA VAL A 126 4.54 2.47 2.48
C VAL A 126 5.15 3.74 3.10
N ALA A 127 6.33 3.64 3.69
CA ALA A 127 7.05 4.80 4.22
C ALA A 127 7.43 5.80 3.13
N VAL A 128 7.64 5.37 1.90
CA VAL A 128 7.94 6.26 0.76
C VAL A 128 6.79 7.27 0.56
N GLY A 129 5.56 6.78 0.42
CA GLY A 129 4.39 7.63 0.25
C GLY A 129 4.00 8.37 1.52
N ASP A 130 4.05 7.69 2.66
CA ASP A 130 3.64 8.26 3.95
C ASP A 130 4.50 9.46 4.35
N THR A 131 5.81 9.40 4.13
CA THR A 131 6.72 10.51 4.39
C THR A 131 6.35 11.72 3.53
N ILE A 132 6.03 11.52 2.27
CA ILE A 132 5.61 12.59 1.35
C ILE A 132 4.28 13.20 1.80
N ILE A 133 3.31 12.37 2.13
CA ILE A 133 1.98 12.81 2.57
C ILE A 133 2.07 13.62 3.87
N MET A 134 2.80 13.12 4.86
CA MET A 134 2.95 13.80 6.15
C MET A 134 3.67 15.13 6.00
N SER A 135 4.70 15.21 5.16
CA SER A 135 5.39 16.47 4.86
C SER A 135 4.45 17.48 4.17
N ALA A 136 3.59 17.02 3.27
CA ALA A 136 2.61 17.89 2.63
C ALA A 136 1.56 18.43 3.62
N ILE A 137 1.13 17.59 4.56
CA ILE A 137 0.21 18.00 5.63
C ILE A 137 0.86 19.06 6.54
N GLU A 138 2.10 18.87 6.94
CA GLU A 138 2.86 19.83 7.76
C GLU A 138 3.01 21.17 7.06
N ALA A 139 3.37 21.18 5.80
CA ALA A 139 3.50 22.40 4.99
C ALA A 139 2.16 23.16 4.90
N TYR A 140 1.07 22.44 4.69
CA TYR A 140 -0.28 23.03 4.62
C TYR A 140 -0.69 23.64 5.95
N THR A 141 -0.45 22.96 7.05
CA THR A 141 -0.77 23.42 8.41
C THR A 141 0.04 24.67 8.77
N SER A 142 1.34 24.69 8.41
CA SER A 142 2.20 25.84 8.65
C SER A 142 1.77 27.10 7.89
N GLN A 143 1.24 26.95 6.68
CA GLN A 143 0.71 28.06 5.89
C GLN A 143 -0.56 28.66 6.50
N GLN A 144 -1.40 27.85 7.12
CA GLN A 144 -2.63 28.32 7.78
C GLN A 144 -2.39 28.92 9.16
N GLY A 145 -1.34 28.54 9.85
CA GLY A 145 -0.96 29.08 11.16
C GLY A 145 -0.20 30.41 11.11
N GLY A 146 0.11 30.91 9.92
CA GLY A 146 0.83 32.16 9.72
C GLY A 146 -0.06 33.39 9.43
N GLU A 147 -1.37 33.23 9.48
CA GLU A 147 -2.36 34.28 9.41
C GLU A 147 -2.90 34.61 10.81
#